data_f8dac16c277ffb6028f44504d0a3e6a5
#
_entry.id   f8dac16c277ffb6028f44504d0a3e6a5
#
_cell.length_a   1.000
_cell.length_b   1.000
_cell.length_c   1.000
_cell.angle_alpha   90.00
_cell.angle_beta   90.00
_cell.angle_gamma   90.00
#
_symmetry.space_group_name_H-M   'P 1'
#
loop_
_entity.id
_entity.type
_entity.pdbx_description
1 polymer ?
#
loop_
_entity_poly.entity_id
_entity_poly.type
_entity_poly.pdbx_seq_one_letter_code
_entity_poly.pdbx_strand_id
1 'polypeptide(L)'
;NAERLDDRVGLLQQFDGVRRQMEKGGMMSAMDRFNQQAVDILTSGKFADAMDLEKEDPKVLARYTPRHKEEGARGTTADGYNASRKLLLARRLIEAGVRVVSVSFSDFDTHSSNFSRMRHLVPVVDHALATLVADLGERGMLDDVLIVAWGEFGRTPKVNAKGGRDHWPRVSPGLMAGGGIRAGQVIGATDKIAAEPTARPVHYQDVMATMYQHLGLNPNATTVNDPTGRPQYLCDSGRPIRELI
;
A
#
# COMPACT_ATOMS: atom_id res chain seq x y z
N ASN A 1 18.74 -18.45 -8.47
CA ASN A 1 19.23 -19.48 -7.54
C ASN A 1 19.94 -18.71 -6.42
N ALA A 2 19.84 -19.17 -5.16
CA ALA A 2 20.35 -18.49 -3.96
C ALA A 2 21.87 -18.23 -4.05
N GLU A 3 22.63 -19.18 -4.53
CA GLU A 3 24.08 -19.08 -4.72
C GLU A 3 24.50 -17.89 -5.60
N ARG A 4 23.76 -17.61 -6.70
CA ARG A 4 23.99 -16.41 -7.54
C ARG A 4 23.61 -15.10 -6.85
N LEU A 5 22.70 -15.15 -5.89
CA LEU A 5 22.34 -13.97 -5.10
C LEU A 5 23.44 -13.68 -4.09
N ASP A 6 23.96 -14.72 -3.42
CA ASP A 6 25.08 -14.62 -2.47
C ASP A 6 26.35 -14.11 -3.15
N ASP A 7 26.69 -14.59 -4.35
CA ASP A 7 27.82 -14.10 -5.16
C ASP A 7 27.68 -12.61 -5.48
N ARG A 8 26.47 -12.17 -5.89
CA ARG A 8 26.20 -10.76 -6.21
C ARG A 8 26.27 -9.87 -4.97
N VAL A 9 25.77 -10.34 -3.84
CA VAL A 9 25.83 -9.64 -2.57
C VAL A 9 27.25 -9.53 -2.09
N GLY A 10 28.05 -10.60 -2.20
CA GLY A 10 29.47 -10.60 -1.88
C GLY A 10 30.27 -9.61 -2.74
N LEU A 11 29.96 -9.53 -4.04
CA LEU A 11 30.57 -8.56 -4.95
C LEU A 11 30.21 -7.12 -4.61
N LEU A 12 28.93 -6.87 -4.32
CA LEU A 12 28.42 -5.56 -3.90
C LEU A 12 29.11 -5.10 -2.61
N GLN A 13 29.25 -5.99 -1.62
CA GLN A 13 29.95 -5.70 -0.36
C GLN A 13 31.44 -5.37 -0.54
N GLN A 14 32.11 -5.98 -1.52
CA GLN A 14 33.51 -5.66 -1.84
C GLN A 14 33.65 -4.25 -2.45
N PHE A 15 32.75 -3.87 -3.38
CA PHE A 15 32.73 -2.52 -3.94
C PHE A 15 32.36 -1.45 -2.91
N ASP A 16 31.38 -1.75 -2.03
CA ASP A 16 30.98 -0.86 -0.95
C ASP A 16 32.06 -0.74 0.14
N GLY A 17 32.88 -1.75 0.33
CA GLY A 17 34.06 -1.71 1.22
C GLY A 17 35.06 -0.63 0.83
N VAL A 18 35.28 -0.44 -0.46
CA VAL A 18 36.17 0.62 -1.00
C VAL A 18 35.53 2.00 -0.81
N ARG A 19 34.22 2.10 -1.02
CA ARG A 19 33.44 3.34 -0.85
C ARG A 19 33.35 3.79 0.61
N ARG A 20 33.25 2.85 1.55
CA ARG A 20 33.20 3.09 3.01
C ARG A 20 34.47 3.71 3.58
N GLN A 21 35.62 3.37 3.03
CA GLN A 21 36.90 3.99 3.43
C GLN A 21 36.95 5.49 3.07
N MET A 22 36.09 5.94 2.17
CA MET A 22 36.02 7.34 1.72
C MET A 22 34.91 8.15 2.43
N GLU A 23 34.00 7.53 3.17
CA GLU A 23 32.82 8.19 3.76
C GLU A 23 32.91 8.27 5.28
N LYS A 24 33.03 9.48 5.82
CA LYS A 24 33.08 9.77 7.27
C LYS A 24 31.72 9.84 7.97
N GLY A 25 30.61 9.53 7.27
CA GLY A 25 29.25 9.63 7.80
C GLY A 25 28.61 8.26 7.99
N GLY A 26 27.95 7.99 9.12
CA GLY A 26 27.31 6.72 9.48
C GLY A 26 26.13 6.27 8.59
N MET A 27 25.85 6.97 7.49
CA MET A 27 24.71 6.69 6.57
C MET A 27 24.92 5.36 5.81
N MET A 28 26.14 5.05 5.38
CA MET A 28 26.43 3.80 4.68
C MET A 28 26.27 2.57 5.60
N SER A 29 26.70 2.69 6.84
CA SER A 29 26.53 1.58 7.81
C SER A 29 25.06 1.32 8.17
N ALA A 30 24.19 2.33 8.08
CA ALA A 30 22.74 2.17 8.22
C ALA A 30 22.15 1.50 6.97
N MET A 31 22.52 1.94 5.76
CA MET A 31 22.13 1.31 4.49
C MET A 31 22.53 -0.16 4.44
N ASP A 32 23.74 -0.51 4.91
CA ASP A 32 24.19 -1.90 4.96
C ASP A 32 23.32 -2.79 5.83
N ARG A 33 22.89 -2.31 6.99
CA ARG A 33 21.98 -3.07 7.85
C ARG A 33 20.64 -3.34 7.18
N PHE A 34 20.09 -2.35 6.47
CA PHE A 34 18.84 -2.54 5.74
C PHE A 34 19.01 -3.46 4.53
N ASN A 35 20.13 -3.35 3.80
CA ASN A 35 20.44 -4.27 2.71
C ASN A 35 20.62 -5.69 3.22
N GLN A 36 21.34 -5.88 4.32
CA GLN A 36 21.50 -7.20 4.94
C GLN A 36 20.16 -7.75 5.41
N GLN A 37 19.34 -6.96 6.06
CA GLN A 37 18.00 -7.36 6.49
C GLN A 37 17.12 -7.74 5.28
N ALA A 38 17.19 -7.01 4.17
CA ALA A 38 16.48 -7.35 2.95
C ALA A 38 16.97 -8.68 2.35
N VAL A 39 18.28 -8.91 2.33
CA VAL A 39 18.87 -10.18 1.88
C VAL A 39 18.45 -11.31 2.80
N ASP A 40 18.50 -11.12 4.10
CA ASP A 40 18.08 -12.14 5.09
C ASP A 40 16.62 -12.51 4.92
N ILE A 41 15.74 -11.55 4.64
CA ILE A 41 14.32 -11.81 4.34
C ILE A 41 14.19 -12.62 3.05
N LEU A 42 14.91 -12.24 1.98
CA LEU A 42 14.82 -12.88 0.67
C LEU A 42 15.44 -14.30 0.66
N THR A 43 16.49 -14.53 1.44
CA THR A 43 17.18 -15.81 1.53
C THR A 43 16.64 -16.71 2.62
N SER A 44 15.96 -16.15 3.63
CA SER A 44 15.27 -16.94 4.63
C SER A 44 14.11 -17.72 3.99
N GLY A 45 13.88 -18.95 4.39
CA GLY A 45 12.70 -19.72 3.99
C GLY A 45 11.37 -19.02 4.29
N LYS A 46 11.36 -18.04 5.21
CA LYS A 46 10.19 -17.25 5.61
C LYS A 46 9.54 -16.47 4.46
N PHE A 47 10.36 -15.87 3.57
CA PHE A 47 9.83 -15.16 2.42
C PHE A 47 9.19 -16.13 1.42
N ALA A 48 9.87 -17.23 1.10
CA ALA A 48 9.32 -18.27 0.24
C ALA A 48 8.03 -18.87 0.81
N ASP A 49 8.01 -19.12 2.12
CA ASP A 49 6.82 -19.60 2.82
C ASP A 49 5.67 -18.57 2.80
N ALA A 50 5.97 -17.28 2.94
CA ALA A 50 4.97 -16.22 2.87
C ALA A 50 4.33 -16.13 1.48
N MET A 51 5.11 -16.35 0.41
CA MET A 51 4.63 -16.35 -0.97
C MET A 51 3.76 -17.54 -1.33
N ASP A 52 3.89 -18.63 -0.60
CA ASP A 52 3.13 -19.87 -0.83
C ASP A 52 1.81 -19.86 -0.06
N LEU A 53 0.73 -19.48 -0.73
CA LEU A 53 -0.61 -19.43 -0.14
C LEU A 53 -1.19 -20.81 0.19
N GLU A 54 -0.63 -21.90 -0.34
CA GLU A 54 -1.08 -23.26 -0.01
C GLU A 54 -0.66 -23.70 1.41
N LYS A 55 0.33 -23.00 1.98
CA LYS A 55 0.75 -23.16 3.38
C LYS A 55 -0.14 -22.41 4.39
N GLU A 56 -1.11 -21.63 3.92
CA GLU A 56 -2.05 -20.94 4.81
C GLU A 56 -3.11 -21.90 5.34
N ASP A 57 -3.65 -21.61 6.53
CA ASP A 57 -4.82 -22.33 7.05
C ASP A 57 -5.96 -22.26 6.02
N PRO A 58 -6.50 -23.40 5.58
CA PRO A 58 -7.59 -23.45 4.60
C PRO A 58 -8.81 -22.60 5.00
N LYS A 59 -9.09 -22.45 6.30
CA LYS A 59 -10.18 -21.61 6.81
C LYS A 59 -9.89 -20.12 6.57
N VAL A 60 -8.65 -19.70 6.78
CA VAL A 60 -8.21 -18.31 6.51
C VAL A 60 -8.22 -18.06 5.01
N LEU A 61 -7.66 -18.96 4.21
CA LEU A 61 -7.68 -18.87 2.75
C LEU A 61 -9.11 -18.74 2.19
N ALA A 62 -10.05 -19.51 2.76
CA ALA A 62 -11.46 -19.46 2.38
C ALA A 62 -12.11 -18.11 2.69
N ARG A 63 -11.71 -17.43 3.78
CA ARG A 63 -12.21 -16.07 4.12
C ARG A 63 -11.82 -15.03 3.07
N TYR A 64 -10.63 -15.13 2.48
CA TYR A 64 -10.18 -14.25 1.40
C TYR A 64 -10.69 -14.69 0.02
N THR A 65 -11.58 -15.66 -0.05
CA THR A 65 -12.20 -16.10 -1.29
C THR A 65 -13.68 -15.70 -1.25
N PRO A 66 -14.13 -14.74 -2.08
CA PRO A 66 -15.53 -14.34 -2.09
C PRO A 66 -16.46 -15.52 -2.34
N ARG A 67 -17.59 -15.58 -1.60
CA ARG A 67 -18.52 -16.72 -1.64
C ARG A 67 -19.33 -16.80 -2.93
N HIS A 68 -19.46 -15.72 -3.66
CA HIS A 68 -20.26 -15.63 -4.88
C HIS A 68 -19.37 -15.55 -6.11
N LYS A 69 -19.30 -16.65 -6.86
CA LYS A 69 -18.95 -16.59 -8.26
C LYS A 69 -20.17 -16.01 -8.99
N GLU A 70 -20.20 -14.72 -9.24
CA GLU A 70 -21.21 -14.22 -10.16
C GLU A 70 -20.96 -14.83 -11.54
N GLU A 71 -21.90 -15.65 -12.00
CA GLU A 71 -21.95 -16.13 -13.37
C GLU A 71 -22.03 -14.89 -14.27
N GLY A 72 -20.99 -14.62 -15.04
CA GLY A 72 -20.89 -13.45 -15.92
C GLY A 72 -19.70 -12.52 -15.65
N ALA A 73 -18.99 -12.68 -14.55
CA ALA A 73 -17.79 -11.89 -14.25
C ALA A 73 -16.55 -12.21 -15.15
N ARG A 74 -16.73 -12.98 -16.22
CA ARG A 74 -15.68 -13.21 -17.22
C ARG A 74 -15.37 -11.88 -17.91
N GLY A 75 -14.20 -11.30 -17.58
CA GLY A 75 -13.69 -10.10 -18.26
C GLY A 75 -14.00 -8.77 -17.59
N THR A 76 -14.46 -8.74 -16.34
CA THR A 76 -14.74 -7.48 -15.62
C THR A 76 -13.51 -6.89 -14.91
N THR A 77 -12.50 -7.70 -14.60
CA THR A 77 -11.22 -7.26 -14.03
C THR A 77 -10.10 -8.20 -14.45
N ALA A 78 -8.91 -7.63 -14.74
CA ALA A 78 -7.70 -8.40 -15.02
C ALA A 78 -7.25 -9.22 -13.80
N ASP A 79 -7.61 -8.80 -12.59
CA ASP A 79 -7.26 -9.47 -11.34
C ASP A 79 -8.10 -10.72 -11.07
N GLY A 80 -9.28 -10.85 -11.69
CA GLY A 80 -10.19 -11.95 -11.51
C GLY A 80 -10.80 -12.04 -10.11
N TYR A 81 -11.55 -13.10 -9.91
CA TYR A 81 -12.31 -13.37 -8.68
C TYR A 81 -11.43 -13.52 -7.41
N ASN A 82 -10.21 -14.02 -7.58
CA ASN A 82 -9.29 -14.26 -6.46
C ASN A 82 -8.44 -13.03 -6.09
N ALA A 83 -8.77 -11.84 -6.60
CA ALA A 83 -8.00 -10.62 -6.33
C ALA A 83 -7.88 -10.30 -4.82
N SER A 84 -8.87 -10.67 -4.01
CA SER A 84 -8.84 -10.53 -2.55
C SER A 84 -7.68 -11.31 -1.89
N ARG A 85 -7.19 -12.39 -2.50
CA ARG A 85 -6.02 -13.14 -2.02
C ARG A 85 -4.72 -12.34 -2.10
N LYS A 86 -4.66 -11.26 -2.87
CA LYS A 86 -3.53 -10.32 -2.85
C LYS A 86 -3.34 -9.70 -1.46
N LEU A 87 -4.44 -9.41 -0.73
CA LEU A 87 -4.37 -8.88 0.63
C LEU A 87 -3.96 -9.95 1.64
N LEU A 88 -4.35 -11.21 1.45
CA LEU A 88 -3.81 -12.32 2.23
C LEU A 88 -2.29 -12.42 2.05
N LEU A 89 -1.81 -12.36 0.81
CA LEU A 89 -0.38 -12.37 0.53
C LEU A 89 0.33 -11.17 1.19
N ALA A 90 -0.27 -9.97 1.13
CA ALA A 90 0.27 -8.80 1.80
C ALA A 90 0.42 -9.00 3.31
N ARG A 91 -0.59 -9.56 3.98
CA ARG A 91 -0.54 -9.89 5.42
C ARG A 91 0.61 -10.87 5.71
N ARG A 92 0.75 -11.95 4.93
CA ARG A 92 1.83 -12.93 5.11
C ARG A 92 3.22 -12.34 4.92
N LEU A 93 3.37 -11.44 3.95
CA LEU A 93 4.63 -10.72 3.74
C LEU A 93 4.97 -9.80 4.92
N ILE A 94 4.00 -9.11 5.51
CA ILE A 94 4.20 -8.30 6.73
C ILE A 94 4.61 -9.21 7.91
N GLU A 95 3.97 -10.36 8.10
CA GLU A 95 4.38 -11.34 9.12
C GLU A 95 5.80 -11.87 8.90
N ALA A 96 6.23 -11.98 7.64
CA ALA A 96 7.60 -12.37 7.29
C ALA A 96 8.64 -11.25 7.50
N GLY A 97 8.21 -10.03 7.89
CA GLY A 97 9.07 -8.90 8.22
C GLY A 97 9.19 -7.84 7.13
N VAL A 98 8.44 -7.94 6.03
CA VAL A 98 8.36 -6.90 5.00
C VAL A 98 7.68 -5.66 5.59
N ARG A 99 8.34 -4.50 5.53
CA ARG A 99 7.87 -3.27 6.19
C ARG A 99 6.78 -2.53 5.42
N VAL A 100 6.79 -2.62 4.10
CA VAL A 100 5.82 -1.96 3.22
C VAL A 100 5.43 -2.90 2.10
N VAL A 101 4.14 -3.11 1.91
CA VAL A 101 3.58 -3.90 0.81
C VAL A 101 2.59 -3.05 0.05
N SER A 102 2.79 -2.92 -1.26
CA SER A 102 1.88 -2.24 -2.16
C SER A 102 1.06 -3.26 -2.95
N VAL A 103 -0.25 -3.07 -2.98
CA VAL A 103 -1.19 -3.94 -3.67
C VAL A 103 -2.02 -3.10 -4.64
N SER A 104 -2.13 -3.55 -5.88
CA SER A 104 -2.96 -2.90 -6.90
C SER A 104 -4.20 -3.72 -7.18
N PHE A 105 -5.35 -3.04 -7.23
CA PHE A 105 -6.60 -3.55 -7.81
C PHE A 105 -6.85 -2.79 -9.11
N SER A 106 -6.97 -3.52 -10.22
CA SER A 106 -7.11 -2.94 -11.56
C SER A 106 -8.56 -2.62 -11.94
N ASP A 107 -8.72 -2.04 -13.13
CA ASP A 107 -9.99 -1.82 -13.85
C ASP A 107 -10.93 -0.76 -13.26
N PHE A 108 -10.45 0.07 -12.34
CA PHE A 108 -11.21 1.22 -11.83
C PHE A 108 -11.24 2.42 -12.80
N ASP A 109 -10.46 2.38 -13.88
CA ASP A 109 -10.44 3.42 -14.91
C ASP A 109 -11.64 3.27 -15.88
N THR A 110 -12.82 3.64 -15.41
CA THR A 110 -14.11 3.35 -16.05
C THR A 110 -14.63 4.51 -16.89
N HIS A 111 -14.00 4.77 -18.03
CA HIS A 111 -14.46 5.77 -19.01
C HIS A 111 -15.76 5.40 -19.74
N SER A 112 -16.27 4.20 -19.53
CA SER A 112 -17.56 3.72 -20.03
C SER A 112 -18.19 2.75 -19.05
N SER A 113 -19.52 2.64 -19.04
CA SER A 113 -20.26 1.64 -18.26
C SER A 113 -19.86 1.56 -16.77
N ASN A 114 -19.58 2.71 -16.16
CA ASN A 114 -19.03 2.80 -14.80
C ASN A 114 -19.86 2.02 -13.77
N PHE A 115 -21.17 2.17 -13.77
CA PHE A 115 -22.01 1.55 -12.74
C PHE A 115 -22.05 0.03 -12.83
N SER A 116 -22.11 -0.53 -14.02
CA SER A 116 -22.08 -1.99 -14.20
C SER A 116 -20.72 -2.56 -13.76
N ARG A 117 -19.61 -1.91 -14.11
CA ARG A 117 -18.26 -2.32 -13.70
C ARG A 117 -18.06 -2.22 -12.21
N MET A 118 -18.48 -1.10 -11.57
CA MET A 118 -18.34 -0.91 -10.13
C MET A 118 -19.15 -1.94 -9.32
N ARG A 119 -20.29 -2.41 -9.81
CA ARG A 119 -21.06 -3.48 -9.16
C ARG A 119 -20.27 -4.80 -9.02
N HIS A 120 -19.27 -5.03 -9.86
CA HIS A 120 -18.40 -6.20 -9.78
C HIS A 120 -17.09 -5.92 -9.06
N LEU A 121 -16.50 -4.74 -9.24
CA LEU A 121 -15.19 -4.40 -8.68
C LEU A 121 -15.26 -4.05 -7.19
N VAL A 122 -16.22 -3.20 -6.81
CA VAL A 122 -16.32 -2.70 -5.43
C VAL A 122 -16.54 -3.82 -4.42
N PRO A 123 -17.42 -4.81 -4.63
CA PRO A 123 -17.60 -5.90 -3.67
C PRO A 123 -16.35 -6.74 -3.44
N VAL A 124 -15.47 -6.88 -4.44
CA VAL A 124 -14.20 -7.61 -4.29
C VAL A 124 -13.26 -6.85 -3.36
N VAL A 125 -13.12 -5.54 -3.58
CA VAL A 125 -12.25 -4.69 -2.74
C VAL A 125 -12.80 -4.55 -1.34
N ASP A 126 -14.11 -4.33 -1.20
CA ASP A 126 -14.80 -4.23 0.08
C ASP A 126 -14.59 -5.50 0.92
N HIS A 127 -14.89 -6.66 0.33
CA HIS A 127 -14.67 -7.95 0.98
C HIS A 127 -13.20 -8.16 1.37
N ALA A 128 -12.26 -7.84 0.48
CA ALA A 128 -10.84 -8.00 0.72
C ALA A 128 -10.35 -7.15 1.89
N LEU A 129 -10.72 -5.86 1.92
CA LEU A 129 -10.33 -4.93 2.98
C LEU A 129 -10.98 -5.29 4.32
N ALA A 130 -12.27 -5.59 4.34
CA ALA A 130 -12.97 -6.00 5.56
C ALA A 130 -12.36 -7.30 6.14
N THR A 131 -12.03 -8.26 5.28
CA THR A 131 -11.38 -9.50 5.69
C THR A 131 -9.97 -9.25 6.24
N LEU A 132 -9.17 -8.39 5.59
CA LEU A 132 -7.82 -8.05 6.05
C LEU A 132 -7.86 -7.38 7.43
N VAL A 133 -8.74 -6.39 7.62
CA VAL A 133 -8.88 -5.69 8.91
C VAL A 133 -9.26 -6.68 10.03
N ALA A 134 -10.21 -7.57 9.76
CA ALA A 134 -10.63 -8.59 10.72
C ALA A 134 -9.50 -9.59 11.04
N ASP A 135 -8.79 -10.08 10.01
CA ASP A 135 -7.67 -11.03 10.18
C ASP A 135 -6.51 -10.42 10.98
N LEU A 136 -6.14 -9.16 10.68
CA LEU A 136 -5.12 -8.44 11.45
C LEU A 136 -5.57 -8.21 12.90
N GLY A 137 -6.84 -7.88 13.13
CA GLY A 137 -7.40 -7.72 14.48
C GLY A 137 -7.35 -9.02 15.29
N GLU A 138 -7.76 -10.13 14.70
CA GLU A 138 -7.72 -11.46 15.34
C GLU A 138 -6.30 -11.92 15.68
N ARG A 139 -5.30 -11.47 14.91
CA ARG A 139 -3.87 -11.75 15.13
C ARG A 139 -3.18 -10.77 16.06
N GLY A 140 -3.87 -9.73 16.53
CA GLY A 140 -3.28 -8.68 17.35
C GLY A 140 -2.28 -7.79 16.60
N MET A 141 -2.37 -7.73 15.27
CA MET A 141 -1.47 -6.97 14.40
C MET A 141 -2.05 -5.63 13.95
N LEU A 142 -3.34 -5.39 14.17
CA LEU A 142 -4.05 -4.24 13.59
C LEU A 142 -3.48 -2.90 14.07
N ASP A 143 -3.01 -2.82 15.31
CA ASP A 143 -2.43 -1.59 15.85
C ASP A 143 -1.04 -1.28 15.26
N ASP A 144 -0.32 -2.30 14.80
CA ASP A 144 1.03 -2.17 14.24
C ASP A 144 1.02 -2.04 12.71
N VAL A 145 -0.10 -2.36 12.03
CA VAL A 145 -0.20 -2.37 10.58
C VAL A 145 -1.17 -1.29 10.10
N LEU A 146 -0.63 -0.25 9.49
CA LEU A 146 -1.44 0.79 8.86
C LEU A 146 -1.83 0.36 7.44
N ILE A 147 -3.13 0.34 7.17
CA ILE A 147 -3.72 0.10 5.85
C ILE A 147 -4.12 1.44 5.25
N VAL A 148 -3.70 1.71 4.01
CA VAL A 148 -4.12 2.88 3.23
C VAL A 148 -4.64 2.39 1.88
N ALA A 149 -5.89 2.72 1.57
CA ALA A 149 -6.51 2.42 0.29
C ALA A 149 -6.98 3.70 -0.37
N TRP A 150 -6.44 4.00 -1.55
CA TRP A 150 -6.75 5.20 -2.33
C TRP A 150 -6.60 4.96 -3.82
N GLY A 151 -7.09 5.90 -4.64
CA GLY A 151 -6.76 5.99 -6.05
C GLY A 151 -5.82 7.19 -6.31
N GLU A 152 -5.23 7.25 -7.48
CA GLU A 152 -4.32 8.33 -7.90
C GLU A 152 -5.02 9.70 -8.04
N PHE A 153 -6.31 9.67 -8.39
CA PHE A 153 -7.23 10.83 -8.46
C PHE A 153 -8.68 10.36 -8.42
N GLY A 154 -9.62 11.29 -8.31
CA GLY A 154 -11.05 11.00 -8.33
C GLY A 154 -11.62 10.87 -9.74
N ARG A 155 -12.94 10.74 -9.80
CA ARG A 155 -13.71 10.62 -11.05
C ARG A 155 -14.71 11.77 -11.18
N THR A 156 -15.00 12.18 -12.44
CA THR A 156 -15.90 13.30 -12.68
C THR A 156 -17.26 13.11 -12.01
N PRO A 157 -17.81 14.17 -11.37
CA PRO A 157 -19.17 14.12 -10.81
C PRO A 157 -20.22 13.81 -11.87
N LYS A 158 -20.04 14.34 -13.07
CA LYS A 158 -20.92 14.12 -14.21
C LYS A 158 -20.53 12.85 -14.98
N VAL A 159 -21.50 12.01 -15.23
CA VAL A 159 -21.36 10.82 -16.08
C VAL A 159 -21.31 11.26 -17.54
N ASN A 160 -20.35 10.74 -18.30
CA ASN A 160 -20.19 11.04 -19.72
C ASN A 160 -21.20 10.29 -20.62
N ALA A 161 -21.22 10.59 -21.92
CA ALA A 161 -22.16 10.02 -22.87
C ALA A 161 -22.06 8.48 -23.04
N LYS A 162 -20.92 7.87 -22.61
CA LYS A 162 -20.71 6.41 -22.62
C LYS A 162 -21.09 5.74 -21.30
N GLY A 163 -21.74 6.47 -20.38
CA GLY A 163 -22.08 5.96 -19.05
C GLY A 163 -20.84 5.77 -18.15
N GLY A 164 -19.74 6.41 -18.49
CA GLY A 164 -18.47 6.36 -17.75
C GLY A 164 -18.23 7.64 -16.92
N ARG A 165 -17.11 7.63 -16.19
CA ARG A 165 -16.59 8.80 -15.48
C ARG A 165 -15.14 9.01 -15.89
N ASP A 166 -14.78 10.25 -16.20
CA ASP A 166 -13.43 10.63 -16.59
C ASP A 166 -12.60 11.06 -15.37
N HIS A 167 -11.33 11.38 -15.56
CA HIS A 167 -10.42 11.77 -14.49
C HIS A 167 -10.82 13.12 -13.86
N TRP A 168 -10.76 13.18 -12.52
CA TRP A 168 -11.09 14.39 -11.75
C TRP A 168 -10.11 14.59 -10.60
N PRO A 169 -9.07 15.41 -10.77
CA PRO A 169 -7.99 15.53 -9.78
C PRO A 169 -8.33 16.36 -8.55
N ARG A 170 -9.52 16.99 -8.51
CA ARG A 170 -9.88 17.91 -7.43
C ARG A 170 -10.31 17.24 -6.15
N VAL A 171 -10.92 16.07 -6.24
CA VAL A 171 -11.44 15.30 -5.11
C VAL A 171 -11.23 13.82 -5.35
N SER A 172 -10.64 13.14 -4.37
CA SER A 172 -10.52 11.69 -4.34
C SER A 172 -10.79 11.18 -2.92
N PRO A 173 -11.59 10.14 -2.73
CA PRO A 173 -11.71 9.51 -1.42
C PRO A 173 -10.50 8.64 -1.12
N GLY A 174 -10.16 8.51 0.16
CA GLY A 174 -9.20 7.55 0.69
C GLY A 174 -9.75 6.89 1.94
N LEU A 175 -9.27 5.69 2.23
CA LEU A 175 -9.59 4.95 3.45
C LEU A 175 -8.30 4.62 4.18
N MET A 176 -8.31 4.80 5.51
CA MET A 176 -7.23 4.39 6.40
C MET A 176 -7.80 3.52 7.52
N ALA A 177 -7.06 2.47 7.89
CA ALA A 177 -7.44 1.58 8.99
C ALA A 177 -6.19 1.00 9.66
N GLY A 178 -6.31 0.62 10.93
CA GLY A 178 -5.20 0.05 11.70
C GLY A 178 -4.12 1.07 12.06
N GLY A 179 -2.93 0.60 12.42
CA GLY A 179 -1.79 1.47 12.75
C GLY A 179 -2.01 2.33 14.01
N GLY A 180 -2.89 1.91 14.92
CA GLY A 180 -3.21 2.68 16.13
C GLY A 180 -3.92 4.01 15.87
N ILE A 181 -4.42 4.27 14.64
CA ILE A 181 -5.14 5.50 14.33
C ILE A 181 -6.51 5.56 15.00
N ARG A 182 -7.00 6.76 15.26
CA ARG A 182 -8.36 6.98 15.75
C ARG A 182 -9.36 6.73 14.61
N ALA A 183 -9.97 5.55 14.61
CA ALA A 183 -10.92 5.10 13.60
C ALA A 183 -12.32 5.71 13.77
N GLY A 184 -13.25 5.42 12.84
CA GLY A 184 -14.63 5.81 12.90
C GLY A 184 -14.90 7.28 12.57
N GLN A 185 -14.00 7.94 11.87
CA GLN A 185 -14.09 9.34 11.49
C GLN A 185 -14.22 9.51 9.98
N VAL A 186 -14.88 10.59 9.58
CA VAL A 186 -14.84 11.13 8.22
C VAL A 186 -14.16 12.49 8.29
N ILE A 187 -13.05 12.64 7.56
CA ILE A 187 -12.24 13.84 7.55
C ILE A 187 -12.36 14.51 6.18
N GLY A 188 -12.74 15.77 6.19
CA GLY A 188 -13.01 16.53 4.97
C GLY A 188 -14.47 16.41 4.52
N ALA A 189 -14.87 17.35 3.70
CA ALA A 189 -16.17 17.37 3.05
C ALA A 189 -16.07 17.94 1.65
N THR A 190 -17.04 17.58 0.81
CA THR A 190 -17.19 18.10 -0.55
C THR A 190 -18.49 18.87 -0.70
N ASP A 191 -18.65 19.54 -1.83
CA ASP A 191 -19.95 20.04 -2.26
C ASP A 191 -20.95 18.88 -2.53
N LYS A 192 -22.19 19.23 -2.80
CA LYS A 192 -23.29 18.27 -2.97
C LYS A 192 -23.10 17.28 -4.11
N ILE A 193 -22.26 17.60 -5.07
CA ILE A 193 -21.99 16.76 -6.25
C ILE A 193 -20.60 16.10 -6.23
N ALA A 194 -19.85 16.26 -5.12
CA ALA A 194 -18.49 15.75 -4.96
C ALA A 194 -17.51 16.29 -6.03
N ALA A 195 -17.66 17.57 -6.41
CA ALA A 195 -16.79 18.22 -7.39
C ALA A 195 -15.60 18.92 -6.74
N GLU A 196 -15.82 19.60 -5.60
CA GLU A 196 -14.82 20.45 -4.96
C GLU A 196 -14.78 20.16 -3.45
N PRO A 197 -13.61 20.26 -2.81
CA PRO A 197 -13.52 20.21 -1.36
C PRO A 197 -14.12 21.50 -0.76
N THR A 198 -14.94 21.37 0.27
CA THR A 198 -15.60 22.50 0.94
C THR A 198 -15.13 22.70 2.37
N ALA A 199 -14.64 21.65 3.03
CA ALA A 199 -14.14 21.75 4.40
C ALA A 199 -13.00 20.75 4.62
N ARG A 200 -12.03 21.15 5.45
CA ARG A 200 -10.91 20.32 5.90
C ARG A 200 -10.29 19.47 4.77
N PRO A 201 -9.79 20.09 3.68
CA PRO A 201 -9.12 19.31 2.62
C PRO A 201 -7.91 18.58 3.19
N VAL A 202 -7.68 17.35 2.68
CA VAL A 202 -6.51 16.54 2.97
C VAL A 202 -5.75 16.35 1.66
N HIS A 203 -4.48 16.69 1.65
CA HIS A 203 -3.59 16.46 0.51
C HIS A 203 -2.93 15.09 0.59
N TYR A 204 -2.52 14.52 -0.55
CA TYR A 204 -1.76 13.27 -0.56
C TYR A 204 -0.49 13.35 0.29
N GLN A 205 0.16 14.50 0.33
CA GLN A 205 1.33 14.71 1.19
C GLN A 205 1.00 14.60 2.70
N ASP A 206 -0.22 14.94 3.13
CA ASP A 206 -0.64 14.76 4.53
C ASP A 206 -0.82 13.28 4.86
N VAL A 207 -1.38 12.51 3.91
CA VAL A 207 -1.48 11.06 4.05
C VAL A 207 -0.09 10.42 4.09
N MET A 208 0.81 10.81 3.19
CA MET A 208 2.20 10.34 3.19
C MET A 208 2.92 10.69 4.48
N ALA A 209 2.75 11.92 4.99
CA ALA A 209 3.33 12.34 6.26
C ALA A 209 2.81 11.50 7.43
N THR A 210 1.52 11.15 7.42
CA THR A 210 0.90 10.25 8.42
C THR A 210 1.51 8.85 8.34
N MET A 211 1.69 8.30 7.13
CA MET A 211 2.35 7.00 6.91
C MET A 211 3.80 7.00 7.41
N TYR A 212 4.57 8.04 7.09
CA TYR A 212 5.96 8.17 7.56
C TYR A 212 6.04 8.26 9.08
N GLN A 213 5.14 9.03 9.70
CA GLN A 213 5.08 9.11 11.16
C GLN A 213 4.77 7.74 11.78
N HIS A 214 3.84 6.99 11.21
CA HIS A 214 3.55 5.62 11.64
C HIS A 214 4.79 4.71 11.55
N LEU A 215 5.61 4.88 10.50
CA LEU A 215 6.88 4.17 10.35
C LEU A 215 8.01 4.69 11.27
N GLY A 216 7.72 5.67 12.14
CA GLY A 216 8.70 6.27 13.05
C GLY A 216 9.64 7.28 12.38
N LEU A 217 9.30 7.77 11.18
CA LEU A 217 10.08 8.76 10.45
C LEU A 217 9.47 10.16 10.59
N ASN A 218 10.33 11.15 10.79
CA ASN A 218 9.90 12.56 10.71
C ASN A 218 10.01 13.04 9.25
N PRO A 219 8.89 13.18 8.51
CA PRO A 219 8.93 13.50 7.09
C PRO A 219 9.51 14.88 6.77
N ASN A 220 9.44 15.81 7.74
CA ASN A 220 9.91 17.19 7.56
C ASN A 220 11.38 17.39 7.99
N ALA A 221 12.01 16.36 8.59
CA ALA A 221 13.40 16.40 9.01
C ALA A 221 14.26 15.31 8.32
N THR A 222 13.64 14.26 7.84
CA THR A 222 14.33 13.17 7.15
C THR A 222 14.49 13.52 5.67
N THR A 223 15.71 13.44 5.17
CA THR A 223 16.03 13.69 3.76
C THR A 223 16.59 12.43 3.10
N VAL A 224 16.35 12.31 1.80
CA VAL A 224 16.95 11.31 0.91
C VAL A 224 17.62 12.06 -0.23
N ASN A 225 18.84 11.68 -0.59
CA ASN A 225 19.51 12.30 -1.72
C ASN A 225 18.87 11.82 -3.04
N ASP A 226 18.56 12.79 -3.90
CA ASP A 226 18.16 12.50 -5.27
C ASP A 226 19.35 11.94 -6.09
N PRO A 227 19.14 11.48 -7.34
CA PRO A 227 20.23 10.97 -8.19
C PRO A 227 21.35 11.98 -8.47
N THR A 228 21.12 13.27 -8.24
CA THR A 228 22.14 14.32 -8.39
C THR A 228 22.91 14.62 -7.10
N GLY A 229 22.56 13.92 -6.00
CA GLY A 229 23.16 14.09 -4.68
C GLY A 229 22.56 15.22 -3.83
N ARG A 230 21.44 15.81 -4.25
CA ARG A 230 20.76 16.86 -3.47
C ARG A 230 19.86 16.24 -2.41
N PRO A 231 19.89 16.70 -1.15
CA PRO A 231 18.95 16.26 -0.14
C PRO A 231 17.52 16.74 -0.46
N GLN A 232 16.58 15.81 -0.48
CA GLN A 232 15.15 16.06 -0.66
C GLN A 232 14.42 15.57 0.60
N TYR A 233 13.50 16.35 1.13
CA TYR A 233 12.64 15.91 2.23
C TYR A 233 11.69 14.79 1.77
N LEU A 234 11.29 13.91 2.68
CA LEU A 234 10.30 12.86 2.38
C LEU A 234 8.93 13.45 2.00
N CYS A 235 8.59 14.61 2.59
CA CYS A 235 7.43 15.40 2.22
C CYS A 235 7.81 16.89 2.22
N ASP A 236 7.52 17.61 1.14
CA ASP A 236 7.84 19.03 1.03
C ASP A 236 6.94 19.90 1.93
N SER A 237 5.66 19.55 2.05
CA SER A 237 4.66 20.38 2.75
C SER A 237 3.64 19.58 3.56
N GLY A 238 3.64 18.25 3.49
CA GLY A 238 2.69 17.39 4.17
C GLY A 238 2.83 17.45 5.69
N ARG A 239 1.69 17.40 6.37
CA ARG A 239 1.63 17.29 7.84
C ARG A 239 0.77 16.10 8.21
N PRO A 240 1.15 15.32 9.24
CA PRO A 240 0.32 14.21 9.70
C PRO A 240 -1.09 14.68 10.02
N ILE A 241 -2.06 13.85 9.68
CA ILE A 241 -3.49 14.14 9.89
C ILE A 241 -3.77 14.00 11.38
N ARG A 242 -3.88 15.14 12.08
CA ARG A 242 -3.98 15.20 13.55
C ARG A 242 -5.19 14.48 14.13
N GLU A 243 -6.27 14.41 13.36
CA GLU A 243 -7.50 13.73 13.76
C GLU A 243 -7.29 12.22 13.88
N LEU A 244 -6.31 11.67 13.19
CA LEU A 244 -5.99 10.23 13.17
C LEU A 244 -4.97 9.80 14.24
N ILE A 245 -4.14 10.73 14.74
CA ILE A 245 -3.02 10.46 15.63
C ILE A 245 -3.29 10.88 17.08
#